data_ddae59b99d560f2db5f9306b607093af
#
_entry.id   ddae59b99d560f2db5f9306b607093af
#
_cell.length_a   1.000
_cell.length_b   1.000
_cell.length_c   1.000
_cell.angle_alpha   90.00
_cell.angle_beta   90.00
_cell.angle_gamma   90.00
#
_symmetry.space_group_name_H-M   'P 1'
#
loop_
_entity.id
_entity.type
_entity.pdbx_description
1 polymer ?
#
loop_
_entity_poly.entity_id
_entity_poly.type
_entity_poly.pdbx_seq_one_letter_code
_entity_poly.pdbx_strand_id
1 'polypeptide(L)' 'MNQEVKLHIALIQIDNLTELLSDGPYFAYFTSHLIPIKCELERQLTCLTNSDNSTKIEQ' A
#
# COMPACT_ATOMS: atom_id res chain seq x y z
N MET A 1 -13.33 10.45 -5.95
CA MET A 1 -12.56 9.88 -4.85
C MET A 1 -11.13 10.40 -4.96
N ASN A 2 -10.60 10.95 -3.89
CA ASN A 2 -9.26 11.52 -3.97
C ASN A 2 -8.19 10.43 -3.84
N GLN A 3 -6.95 10.83 -4.12
CA GLN A 3 -5.86 9.86 -4.19
C GLN A 3 -5.59 9.19 -2.84
N GLU A 4 -5.68 9.94 -1.75
CA GLU A 4 -5.44 9.37 -0.44
C GLU A 4 -6.44 8.27 -0.12
N VAL A 5 -7.72 8.51 -0.41
CA VAL A 5 -8.76 7.52 -0.16
C VAL A 5 -8.53 6.29 -1.04
N LYS A 6 -8.15 6.50 -2.29
CA LYS A 6 -7.87 5.38 -3.18
C LYS A 6 -6.75 4.50 -2.65
N LEU A 7 -5.69 5.12 -2.15
CA LEU A 7 -4.56 4.38 -1.62
C LEU A 7 -4.94 3.59 -0.37
N HIS A 8 -5.76 4.18 0.50
CA HIS A 8 -6.24 3.47 1.68
C HIS A 8 -7.05 2.25 1.29
N ILE A 9 -7.96 2.42 0.35
CA ILE A 9 -8.80 1.31 -0.10
C ILE A 9 -7.94 0.23 -0.74
N ALA A 10 -6.97 0.64 -1.56
CA ALA A 10 -6.09 -0.33 -2.21
C ALA A 10 -5.32 -1.15 -1.17
N LEU A 11 -4.84 -0.51 -0.12
CA LEU A 11 -4.12 -1.22 0.94
C LEU A 11 -5.03 -2.22 1.64
N ILE A 12 -6.27 -1.83 1.90
CA ILE A 12 -7.23 -2.74 2.51
C ILE A 12 -7.46 -3.95 1.61
N GLN A 13 -7.57 -3.73 0.30
CA GLN A 13 -7.80 -4.82 -0.63
C GLN A 13 -6.59 -5.75 -0.70
N ILE A 14 -5.39 -5.21 -0.62
CA ILE A 14 -4.19 -6.04 -0.61
C ILE A 14 -4.16 -6.91 0.63
N ASP A 15 -4.49 -6.34 1.79
CA ASP A 15 -4.54 -7.13 3.02
C ASP A 15 -5.61 -8.21 2.94
N ASN A 16 -6.78 -7.88 2.40
CA ASN A 16 -7.84 -8.86 2.23
C ASN A 16 -7.41 -9.98 1.29
N LEU A 17 -6.77 -9.61 0.19
CA LEU A 17 -6.32 -10.60 -0.79
C LEU A 17 -5.24 -11.50 -0.19
N THR A 18 -4.32 -10.92 0.55
CA THR A 18 -3.26 -11.68 1.20
C THR A 18 -3.86 -12.70 2.16
N GLU A 19 -4.83 -12.29 2.95
CA GLU A 19 -5.45 -13.19 3.91
C GLU A 19 -6.26 -14.27 3.20
N LEU A 20 -6.96 -13.89 2.14
CA LEU A 20 -7.77 -14.84 1.39
C LEU A 20 -6.91 -15.95 0.80
N LEU A 21 -5.70 -15.61 0.37
CA LEU A 21 -4.81 -16.56 -0.30
C LEU A 21 -3.83 -17.23 0.67
N SER A 22 -3.93 -16.95 1.96
CA SER A 22 -2.90 -17.35 2.92
C SER A 22 -2.77 -18.87 3.06
N ASP A 23 -3.84 -19.61 2.83
CA ASP A 23 -3.79 -21.05 2.94
C ASP A 23 -3.72 -21.76 1.60
N GLY A 24 -3.49 -21.00 0.54
CA GLY A 24 -3.40 -21.57 -0.79
C GLY A 24 -2.00 -22.01 -1.15
N PRO A 25 -1.89 -22.84 -2.20
CA PRO A 25 -0.59 -23.39 -2.58
C PRO A 25 0.36 -22.38 -3.21
N TYR A 26 -0.15 -21.25 -3.66
CA TYR A 26 0.68 -20.23 -4.31
C TYR A 26 0.86 -18.99 -3.45
N PHE A 27 0.70 -19.15 -2.15
CA PHE A 27 0.77 -17.99 -1.25
C PHE A 27 2.10 -17.25 -1.37
N ALA A 28 3.20 -17.99 -1.42
CA ALA A 28 4.52 -17.35 -1.52
C ALA A 28 4.66 -16.56 -2.82
N TYR A 29 4.12 -17.11 -3.91
CA TYR A 29 4.15 -16.39 -5.19
C TYR A 29 3.38 -15.09 -5.09
N PHE A 30 2.15 -15.15 -4.57
CA PHE A 30 1.33 -13.95 -4.49
C PHE A 30 1.92 -12.91 -3.56
N THR A 31 2.42 -13.34 -2.40
CA THR A 31 2.99 -12.37 -1.46
C THR A 31 4.26 -11.74 -2.01
N SER A 32 5.05 -12.49 -2.77
CA SER A 32 6.27 -11.93 -3.34
C SER A 32 5.97 -10.80 -4.32
N HIS A 33 4.75 -10.78 -4.87
CA HIS A 33 4.32 -9.70 -5.77
C HIS A 33 3.54 -8.64 -5.03
N LEU A 34 2.74 -9.04 -4.05
CA LEU A 34 1.87 -8.10 -3.34
C LEU A 34 2.66 -7.24 -2.36
N ILE A 35 3.69 -7.79 -1.72
CA ILE A 35 4.46 -7.02 -0.75
C ILE A 35 5.12 -5.80 -1.37
N PRO A 36 5.80 -5.91 -2.52
CA PRO A 36 6.35 -4.70 -3.14
C PRO A 36 5.27 -3.69 -3.51
N ILE A 37 4.11 -4.17 -3.97
CA ILE A 37 3.02 -3.26 -4.31
C ILE A 37 2.51 -2.56 -3.05
N LYS A 38 2.36 -3.30 -1.97
CA LYS A 38 1.92 -2.72 -0.70
C LYS A 38 2.90 -1.67 -0.23
N CYS A 39 4.19 -1.97 -0.29
CA CYS A 39 5.22 -1.02 0.11
C CYS A 39 5.14 0.26 -0.70
N GLU A 40 4.93 0.14 -2.01
CA GLU A 40 4.83 1.31 -2.86
C GLU A 40 3.59 2.14 -2.53
N LEU A 41 2.46 1.45 -2.28
CA LEU A 41 1.24 2.16 -1.91
C LEU A 41 1.41 2.90 -0.59
N GLU A 42 2.07 2.27 0.36
CA GLU A 42 2.34 2.91 1.65
C GLU A 42 3.28 4.09 1.49
N ARG A 43 4.28 3.96 0.62
CA ARG A 43 5.19 5.05 0.36
C ARG A 43 4.45 6.24 -0.24
N GLN A 44 3.58 5.97 -1.22
CA GLN A 44 2.83 7.05 -1.85
C GLN A 44 1.88 7.71 -0.87
N LEU A 45 1.25 6.91 -0.02
CA LEU A 45 0.34 7.46 0.98
C LEU A 45 1.09 8.34 1.97
N THR A 46 2.26 7.88 2.40
CA THR A 46 3.09 8.67 3.30
C THR A 46 3.49 10.00 2.65
N CYS A 47 3.87 9.95 1.38
CA CYS A 47 4.22 11.16 0.65
C CYS A 47 3.05 12.13 0.59
N LEU A 48 1.84 11.61 0.35
CA LEU A 48 0.67 12.47 0.28
C LEU A 48 0.34 13.11 1.62
N THR A 49 0.37 12.31 2.68
CA THR A 49 0.02 12.82 4.00
C THR A 49 1.06 13.74 4.57
N ASN A 50 2.30 13.60 4.14
CA ASN A 50 3.39 14.43 4.64
C ASN A 50 3.73 15.60 3.72
N SER A 51 3.04 15.71 2.59
CA SER A 51 3.42 16.72 1.62
C SER A 51 3.31 18.13 2.18
N ASP A 52 2.33 18.37 3.02
CA ASP A 52 2.17 19.68 3.62
C ASP A 52 3.32 20.01 4.56
N ASN A 53 3.79 19.02 5.27
CA ASN A 53 4.87 19.20 6.22
C ASN A 53 6.23 19.23 5.53
N SER A 54 6.37 18.39 4.52
CA SER A 54 7.66 18.24 3.88
C SER A 54 8.08 19.48 3.11
N THR A 55 7.14 20.31 2.72
CA THR A 55 7.48 21.52 2.01
C THR A 55 8.31 22.48 2.84
N LYS A 56 8.26 22.33 4.11
CA LYS A 56 9.04 23.20 5.00
C LYS A 56 10.47 22.76 5.13
N ILE A 57 10.65 21.57 4.92
CA ILE A 57 11.95 20.98 5.15
C ILE A 57 12.81 21.03 3.92
N GLU A 58 12.36 20.88 3.76
CA GLU A 58 12.94 20.53 3.08
C GLU A 58 13.63 20.45 2.78
N GLN A 59 13.46 20.31 3.28
CA GLN A 59 13.91 19.87 3.29
C GLN A 59 14.30 19.79 3.16
#